data_cef3169ef0cf2e50696ad7f1c0831c65
#
_entry.id   cef3169ef0cf2e50696ad7f1c0831c65
#
_cell.length_a   1.000
_cell.length_b   1.000
_cell.length_c   1.000
_cell.angle_alpha   90.00
_cell.angle_beta   90.00
_cell.angle_gamma   90.00
#
_symmetry.space_group_name_H-M   'P 1'
#
loop_
_entity.id
_entity.type
_entity.pdbx_description
1 polymer ?
#
loop_
_entity_poly.entity_id
_entity_poly.type
_entity_poly.pdbx_seq_one_letter_code
_entity_poly.pdbx_strand_id
1 'polypeptide(L)'
;MGNLEGKVAVVSGSGRGIGREIALKLAHEGAAVVINDLDPEPAAQTERDIKEAGGQAVTCLGSVSEEGFAERFVATATETFGSLDIIVNNAGYTWDSVIQKMTDEQWDTILDVNLKAPFRILRAAQPFIKANPTEYHRKVVNISSVSGYYGNAGQANYGAAKAGLLGLTKTLAKEWGRYKVNVNAVAFGLIVTRMTEVTADANTTLKIDGREIRVGVNPQRMAAASTMIPFGRGGTPAEAAGAVYLLCTPESDYVNSQCLVVDAGRV
;
A
#
# COMPACT_ATOMS: atom_id res chain seq x y z
N MET A 1 18.09 1.27 19.04
CA MET A 1 17.88 2.10 17.86
C MET A 1 17.26 1.22 16.79
N GLY A 2 16.18 1.67 16.18
CA GLY A 2 15.54 0.93 15.08
C GLY A 2 16.36 1.03 13.79
N ASN A 3 16.12 0.09 12.85
CA ASN A 3 16.85 0.05 11.57
C ASN A 3 16.52 1.22 10.62
N LEU A 4 15.50 2.02 10.95
CA LEU A 4 15.04 3.15 10.12
C LEU A 4 15.21 4.50 10.81
N GLU A 5 16.09 4.58 11.81
CA GLU A 5 16.37 5.84 12.52
C GLU A 5 16.79 6.95 11.55
N GLY A 6 16.13 8.11 11.67
CA GLY A 6 16.37 9.27 10.82
C GLY A 6 15.86 9.15 9.37
N LYS A 7 15.09 8.11 9.04
CA LYS A 7 14.43 7.97 7.73
C LYS A 7 13.05 8.62 7.75
N VAL A 8 12.59 9.05 6.58
CA VAL A 8 11.26 9.62 6.38
C VAL A 8 10.47 8.74 5.42
N ALA A 9 9.31 8.30 5.87
CA ALA A 9 8.41 7.43 5.11
C ALA A 9 7.10 8.12 4.76
N VAL A 10 6.58 7.89 3.57
CA VAL A 10 5.20 8.20 3.21
C VAL A 10 4.44 6.90 2.98
N VAL A 11 3.26 6.75 3.57
CA VAL A 11 2.43 5.55 3.44
C VAL A 11 1.02 5.97 3.04
N SER A 12 0.60 5.66 1.82
CA SER A 12 -0.75 5.97 1.37
C SER A 12 -1.78 4.98 1.92
N GLY A 13 -2.99 5.46 2.29
CA GLY A 13 -4.05 4.64 2.87
C GLY A 13 -3.66 4.05 4.22
N SER A 14 -3.05 4.85 5.09
CA SER A 14 -2.44 4.38 6.35
C SER A 14 -3.20 4.75 7.63
N GLY A 15 -4.44 5.21 7.50
CA GLY A 15 -5.33 5.42 8.67
C GLY A 15 -5.86 4.11 9.26
N ARG A 16 -5.85 3.02 8.50
CA ARG A 16 -6.42 1.72 8.94
C ARG A 16 -5.81 0.51 8.23
N GLY A 17 -6.15 -0.69 8.70
CA GLY A 17 -5.80 -1.96 8.06
C GLY A 17 -4.30 -2.16 7.86
N ILE A 18 -3.91 -2.68 6.70
CA ILE A 18 -2.51 -2.96 6.36
C ILE A 18 -1.67 -1.68 6.40
N GLY A 19 -2.16 -0.59 5.82
CA GLY A 19 -1.43 0.68 5.77
C GLY A 19 -1.11 1.24 7.16
N ARG A 20 -2.07 1.15 8.10
CA ARG A 20 -1.86 1.55 9.49
C ARG A 20 -0.74 0.73 10.15
N GLU A 21 -0.80 -0.59 10.03
CA GLU A 21 0.22 -1.45 10.61
C GLU A 21 1.61 -1.23 9.97
N ILE A 22 1.67 -0.91 8.67
CA ILE A 22 2.91 -0.49 8.02
C ILE A 22 3.42 0.82 8.64
N ALA A 23 2.57 1.84 8.78
CA ALA A 23 2.96 3.12 9.37
C ALA A 23 3.48 2.96 10.81
N LEU A 24 2.76 2.19 11.65
CA LEU A 24 3.16 1.87 13.02
C LEU A 24 4.49 1.11 13.06
N LYS A 25 4.67 0.11 12.18
CA LYS A 25 5.90 -0.68 12.12
C LYS A 25 7.09 0.18 11.72
N LEU A 26 6.98 1.01 10.69
CA LEU A 26 8.05 1.91 10.25
C LEU A 26 8.41 2.94 11.33
N ALA A 27 7.41 3.51 12.01
CA ALA A 27 7.62 4.45 13.11
C ALA A 27 8.29 3.78 14.31
N HIS A 28 7.88 2.58 14.69
CA HIS A 28 8.52 1.79 15.75
C HIS A 28 10.00 1.52 15.48
N GLU A 29 10.37 1.40 14.22
CA GLU A 29 11.76 1.21 13.75
C GLU A 29 12.53 2.53 13.58
N GLY A 30 11.94 3.67 13.96
CA GLY A 30 12.59 4.98 14.03
C GLY A 30 12.33 5.90 12.84
N ALA A 31 11.49 5.53 11.88
CA ALA A 31 11.15 6.43 10.78
C ALA A 31 10.14 7.50 11.22
N ALA A 32 10.29 8.72 10.71
CA ALA A 32 9.21 9.71 10.70
C ALA A 32 8.22 9.36 9.57
N VAL A 33 6.91 9.39 9.85
CA VAL A 33 5.90 8.87 8.92
C VAL A 33 4.88 9.92 8.52
N VAL A 34 4.66 10.10 7.21
CA VAL A 34 3.52 10.82 6.68
C VAL A 34 2.37 9.83 6.44
N ILE A 35 1.28 10.04 7.15
CA ILE A 35 0.07 9.22 7.12
C ILE A 35 -0.92 9.84 6.13
N ASN A 36 -1.50 9.01 5.27
CA ASN A 36 -2.59 9.43 4.40
C ASN A 36 -3.82 8.55 4.58
N ASP A 37 -4.97 9.15 4.63
CA ASP A 37 -6.27 8.48 4.47
C ASP A 37 -7.29 9.47 3.88
N LEU A 38 -8.41 8.93 3.37
CA LEU A 38 -9.59 9.71 2.98
C LEU A 38 -10.30 10.28 4.21
N ASP A 39 -10.34 9.48 5.28
CA ASP A 39 -11.08 9.79 6.50
C ASP A 39 -10.14 10.42 7.54
N PRO A 40 -10.47 11.62 8.05
CA PRO A 40 -9.60 12.34 8.97
C PRO A 40 -9.41 11.63 10.31
N GLU A 41 -10.47 11.02 10.87
CA GLU A 41 -10.38 10.41 12.20
C GLU A 41 -9.44 9.19 12.26
N PRO A 42 -9.50 8.20 11.33
CA PRO A 42 -8.53 7.11 11.32
C PRO A 42 -7.09 7.57 11.09
N ALA A 43 -6.88 8.57 10.24
CA ALA A 43 -5.54 9.14 10.02
C ALA A 43 -5.00 9.77 11.30
N ALA A 44 -5.82 10.61 11.96
CA ALA A 44 -5.47 11.25 13.21
C ALA A 44 -5.24 10.23 14.34
N GLN A 45 -5.99 9.13 14.40
CA GLN A 45 -5.77 8.07 15.38
C GLN A 45 -4.40 7.40 15.16
N THR A 46 -4.06 7.06 13.93
CA THR A 46 -2.74 6.48 13.63
C THR A 46 -1.60 7.45 14.00
N GLU A 47 -1.78 8.74 13.73
CA GLU A 47 -0.81 9.76 14.12
C GLU A 47 -0.63 9.84 15.64
N ARG A 48 -1.73 9.84 16.41
CA ARG A 48 -1.70 9.82 17.88
C ARG A 48 -0.96 8.60 18.40
N ASP A 49 -1.31 7.40 17.90
CA ASP A 49 -0.70 6.15 18.35
C ASP A 49 0.83 6.15 18.13
N ILE A 50 1.30 6.67 16.99
CA ILE A 50 2.74 6.82 16.73
C ILE A 50 3.39 7.79 17.69
N LYS A 51 2.78 8.96 17.93
CA LYS A 51 3.32 9.99 18.83
C LYS A 51 3.34 9.54 20.29
N GLU A 52 2.30 8.85 20.73
CA GLU A 52 2.22 8.27 22.09
C GLU A 52 3.28 7.19 22.31
N ALA A 53 3.65 6.45 21.26
CA ALA A 53 4.77 5.51 21.28
C ALA A 53 6.16 6.19 21.19
N GLY A 54 6.22 7.54 21.13
CA GLY A 54 7.47 8.30 21.04
C GLY A 54 8.01 8.49 19.62
N GLY A 55 7.27 8.07 18.59
CA GLY A 55 7.62 8.27 17.18
C GLY A 55 7.20 9.64 16.62
N GLN A 56 7.54 9.89 15.39
CA GLN A 56 7.20 11.12 14.66
C GLN A 56 6.21 10.81 13.52
N ALA A 57 5.10 11.54 13.47
CA ALA A 57 4.14 11.40 12.40
C ALA A 57 3.41 12.71 12.11
N VAL A 58 2.93 12.85 10.87
CA VAL A 58 2.06 13.93 10.42
C VAL A 58 1.05 13.38 9.43
N THR A 59 -0.16 13.93 9.39
CA THR A 59 -1.19 13.53 8.42
C THR A 59 -1.17 14.39 7.16
N CYS A 60 -1.41 13.74 6.01
CA CYS A 60 -1.73 14.37 4.73
C CYS A 60 -3.05 13.78 4.22
N LEU A 61 -4.17 14.45 4.47
CA LEU A 61 -5.51 13.97 4.13
C LEU A 61 -5.83 14.15 2.65
N GLY A 62 -6.68 13.29 2.11
CA GLY A 62 -7.24 13.38 0.77
C GLY A 62 -7.18 12.08 -0.02
N SER A 63 -7.88 12.08 -1.16
CA SER A 63 -7.86 10.98 -2.11
C SER A 63 -6.53 10.94 -2.85
N VAL A 64 -5.92 9.76 -2.95
CA VAL A 64 -4.68 9.55 -3.73
C VAL A 64 -4.90 9.77 -5.23
N SER A 65 -6.15 9.73 -5.69
CA SER A 65 -6.52 9.99 -7.09
C SER A 65 -6.81 11.47 -7.38
N GLU A 66 -6.93 12.32 -6.33
CA GLU A 66 -7.15 13.76 -6.47
C GLU A 66 -6.01 14.44 -7.23
N GLU A 67 -6.34 15.44 -8.03
CA GLU A 67 -5.32 16.26 -8.70
C GLU A 67 -4.50 17.07 -7.67
N GLY A 68 -3.17 17.11 -7.83
CA GLY A 68 -2.25 17.79 -6.91
C GLY A 68 -1.99 17.05 -5.59
N PHE A 69 -2.68 15.93 -5.33
CA PHE A 69 -2.44 15.16 -4.10
C PHE A 69 -1.01 14.62 -4.02
N ALA A 70 -0.50 14.07 -5.11
CA ALA A 70 0.82 13.45 -5.14
C ALA A 70 1.93 14.46 -4.78
N GLU A 71 1.85 15.65 -5.31
CA GLU A 71 2.76 16.76 -5.03
C GLU A 71 2.66 17.19 -3.56
N ARG A 72 1.44 17.36 -3.04
CA ARG A 72 1.19 17.70 -1.63
C ARG A 72 1.70 16.61 -0.68
N PHE A 73 1.52 15.33 -1.02
CA PHE A 73 1.95 14.21 -0.19
C PHE A 73 3.48 14.14 -0.08
N VAL A 74 4.20 14.34 -1.19
CA VAL A 74 5.66 14.44 -1.22
C VAL A 74 6.13 15.69 -0.46
N ALA A 75 5.51 16.85 -0.71
CA ALA A 75 5.85 18.11 -0.03
C ALA A 75 5.68 18.01 1.49
N THR A 76 4.61 17.34 1.97
CA THR A 76 4.41 17.11 3.40
C THR A 76 5.60 16.41 4.05
N ALA A 77 6.20 15.41 3.39
CA ALA A 77 7.37 14.72 3.92
C ALA A 77 8.62 15.62 3.92
N THR A 78 8.89 16.27 2.78
CA THR A 78 10.12 17.04 2.59
C THR A 78 10.13 18.36 3.35
N GLU A 79 8.97 19.01 3.53
CA GLU A 79 8.83 20.26 4.28
C GLU A 79 8.77 20.04 5.79
N THR A 80 8.13 18.92 6.24
CA THR A 80 8.00 18.66 7.67
C THR A 80 9.25 17.99 8.26
N PHE A 81 9.83 17.03 7.53
CA PHE A 81 10.89 16.18 8.03
C PHE A 81 12.22 16.33 7.26
N GLY A 82 12.25 17.11 6.20
CA GLY A 82 13.47 17.41 5.43
C GLY A 82 13.94 16.30 4.49
N SER A 83 13.27 15.16 4.43
CA SER A 83 13.67 14.00 3.59
C SER A 83 12.48 13.26 3.01
N LEU A 84 12.79 12.31 2.13
CA LEU A 84 11.87 11.30 1.61
C LEU A 84 12.68 10.05 1.25
N ASP A 85 12.61 9.04 2.10
CA ASP A 85 13.49 7.86 2.02
C ASP A 85 12.72 6.59 1.70
N ILE A 86 11.46 6.49 2.15
CA ILE A 86 10.62 5.31 1.96
C ILE A 86 9.26 5.76 1.40
N ILE A 87 8.85 5.14 0.30
CA ILE A 87 7.53 5.35 -0.31
C ILE A 87 6.79 4.02 -0.31
N VAL A 88 5.65 3.94 0.40
CA VAL A 88 4.78 2.77 0.37
C VAL A 88 3.46 3.15 -0.30
N ASN A 89 3.27 2.68 -1.53
CA ASN A 89 2.03 2.82 -2.28
C ASN A 89 1.07 1.70 -1.85
N ASN A 90 0.30 1.97 -0.78
CA ASN A 90 -0.62 0.99 -0.19
C ASN A 90 -2.10 1.31 -0.45
N ALA A 91 -2.48 2.57 -0.60
CA ALA A 91 -3.88 2.94 -0.86
C ALA A 91 -4.49 2.13 -2.01
N GLY A 92 -5.65 1.56 -1.75
CA GLY A 92 -6.35 0.77 -2.76
C GLY A 92 -7.56 0.05 -2.16
N TYR A 93 -8.49 -0.27 -3.04
CA TYR A 93 -9.66 -1.08 -2.75
C TYR A 93 -10.13 -1.81 -4.01
N THR A 94 -11.11 -2.69 -3.87
CA THR A 94 -11.71 -3.41 -4.99
C THR A 94 -13.13 -2.91 -5.23
N TRP A 95 -13.58 -2.96 -6.47
CA TRP A 95 -14.98 -2.74 -6.86
C TRP A 95 -15.35 -3.81 -7.88
N ASP A 96 -15.74 -4.95 -7.33
CA ASP A 96 -15.83 -6.20 -8.06
C ASP A 96 -17.09 -6.28 -8.92
N SER A 97 -16.94 -6.73 -10.16
CA SER A 97 -18.02 -7.10 -11.07
C SER A 97 -17.51 -8.07 -12.11
N VAL A 98 -18.37 -8.99 -12.60
CA VAL A 98 -18.00 -9.81 -13.77
C VAL A 98 -17.91 -8.94 -15.01
N ILE A 99 -17.04 -9.31 -15.96
CA ILE A 99 -16.65 -8.45 -17.09
C ILE A 99 -17.84 -7.88 -17.87
N GLN A 100 -18.86 -8.65 -18.10
CA GLN A 100 -20.04 -8.21 -18.86
C GLN A 100 -20.99 -7.27 -18.08
N LYS A 101 -20.75 -7.06 -16.80
CA LYS A 101 -21.51 -6.14 -15.92
C LYS A 101 -20.64 -5.03 -15.35
N MET A 102 -19.32 -5.09 -15.56
CA MET A 102 -18.39 -4.07 -15.10
C MET A 102 -18.61 -2.78 -15.89
N THR A 103 -18.83 -1.68 -15.19
CA THR A 103 -18.98 -0.37 -15.83
C THR A 103 -17.62 0.29 -16.05
N ASP A 104 -17.55 1.23 -17.00
CA ASP A 104 -16.35 2.04 -17.23
C ASP A 104 -15.96 2.81 -15.96
N GLU A 105 -16.93 3.30 -15.18
CA GLU A 105 -16.68 3.94 -13.90
C GLU A 105 -15.97 3.00 -12.92
N GLN A 106 -16.41 1.74 -12.80
CA GLN A 106 -15.75 0.75 -11.96
C GLN A 106 -14.32 0.46 -12.42
N TRP A 107 -14.14 0.36 -13.73
CA TRP A 107 -12.84 0.14 -14.33
C TRP A 107 -11.91 1.31 -14.08
N ASP A 108 -12.29 2.52 -14.47
CA ASP A 108 -11.46 3.73 -14.37
C ASP A 108 -11.10 4.06 -12.91
N THR A 109 -12.08 3.99 -12.02
CA THR A 109 -11.87 4.26 -10.59
C THR A 109 -10.82 3.34 -9.97
N ILE A 110 -10.89 2.04 -10.26
CA ILE A 110 -9.94 1.06 -9.69
C ILE A 110 -8.55 1.23 -10.31
N LEU A 111 -8.44 1.53 -11.59
CA LEU A 111 -7.16 1.85 -12.20
C LEU A 111 -6.57 3.17 -11.66
N ASP A 112 -7.39 4.18 -11.47
CA ASP A 112 -6.93 5.47 -10.95
C ASP A 112 -6.33 5.32 -9.55
N VAL A 113 -7.00 4.62 -8.64
CA VAL A 113 -6.51 4.46 -7.25
C VAL A 113 -5.35 3.47 -7.17
N ASN A 114 -5.45 2.30 -7.82
CA ASN A 114 -4.50 1.21 -7.60
C ASN A 114 -3.27 1.24 -8.53
N LEU A 115 -3.27 2.03 -9.61
CA LEU A 115 -2.17 2.10 -10.57
C LEU A 115 -1.73 3.53 -10.86
N LYS A 116 -2.66 4.42 -11.25
CA LYS A 116 -2.34 5.79 -11.65
C LYS A 116 -1.89 6.66 -10.47
N ALA A 117 -2.49 6.49 -9.28
CA ALA A 117 -2.06 7.21 -8.08
C ALA A 117 -0.63 6.85 -7.66
N PRO A 118 -0.22 5.57 -7.55
CA PRO A 118 1.19 5.20 -7.37
C PRO A 118 2.12 5.83 -8.41
N PHE A 119 1.76 5.81 -9.70
CA PHE A 119 2.54 6.48 -10.73
C PHE A 119 2.69 7.98 -10.47
N ARG A 120 1.62 8.69 -10.10
CA ARG A 120 1.66 10.13 -9.81
C ARG A 120 2.55 10.44 -8.60
N ILE A 121 2.44 9.67 -7.51
CA ILE A 121 3.26 9.83 -6.29
C ILE A 121 4.74 9.64 -6.64
N LEU A 122 5.08 8.59 -7.38
CA LEU A 122 6.46 8.31 -7.78
C LEU A 122 7.01 9.40 -8.73
N ARG A 123 6.19 9.88 -9.68
CA ARG A 123 6.56 10.99 -10.54
C ARG A 123 6.83 12.28 -9.75
N ALA A 124 5.99 12.60 -8.76
CA ALA A 124 6.16 13.77 -7.90
C ALA A 124 7.41 13.65 -7.01
N ALA A 125 7.78 12.44 -6.57
CA ALA A 125 8.96 12.20 -5.74
C ALA A 125 10.30 12.31 -6.51
N GLN A 126 10.29 12.03 -7.83
CA GLN A 126 11.51 11.94 -8.62
C GLN A 126 12.39 13.19 -8.60
N PRO A 127 11.86 14.43 -8.71
CA PRO A 127 12.71 15.64 -8.67
C PRO A 127 13.47 15.78 -7.35
N PHE A 128 12.80 15.49 -6.20
CA PHE A 128 13.43 15.53 -4.88
C PHE A 128 14.53 14.46 -4.77
N ILE A 129 14.24 13.22 -5.16
CA ILE A 129 15.19 12.11 -5.13
C ILE A 129 16.46 12.44 -5.96
N LYS A 130 16.25 12.98 -7.16
CA LYS A 130 17.36 13.38 -8.05
C LYS A 130 18.21 14.52 -7.50
N ALA A 131 17.57 15.51 -6.88
CA ALA A 131 18.25 16.70 -6.32
C ALA A 131 18.99 16.40 -5.01
N ASN A 132 18.60 15.35 -4.29
CA ASN A 132 19.13 15.00 -2.98
C ASN A 132 19.71 13.58 -2.96
N PRO A 133 20.91 13.36 -3.58
CA PRO A 133 21.56 12.04 -3.58
C PRO A 133 21.95 11.63 -2.16
N THR A 134 21.89 10.32 -1.89
CA THR A 134 22.22 9.71 -0.60
C THR A 134 23.30 8.64 -0.75
N GLU A 135 24.02 8.34 0.33
CA GLU A 135 24.95 7.21 0.35
C GLU A 135 24.24 5.88 0.63
N TYR A 136 23.03 5.92 1.21
CA TYR A 136 22.17 4.76 1.45
C TYR A 136 21.11 4.60 0.34
N HIS A 137 20.48 3.44 0.30
CA HIS A 137 19.40 3.18 -0.64
C HIS A 137 18.05 3.66 -0.10
N ARG A 138 17.32 4.46 -0.90
CA ARG A 138 15.91 4.74 -0.69
C ARG A 138 15.06 3.55 -1.12
N LYS A 139 13.87 3.44 -0.57
CA LYS A 139 13.00 2.29 -0.77
C LYS A 139 11.63 2.71 -1.31
N VAL A 140 11.19 2.02 -2.33
CA VAL A 140 9.81 2.07 -2.83
C VAL A 140 9.21 0.69 -2.73
N VAL A 141 8.07 0.57 -2.05
CA VAL A 141 7.31 -0.67 -1.95
C VAL A 141 5.90 -0.44 -2.48
N ASN A 142 5.58 -1.10 -3.58
CA ASN A 142 4.26 -1.05 -4.21
C ASN A 142 3.42 -2.24 -3.72
N ILE A 143 2.25 -1.96 -3.14
CA ILE A 143 1.36 -3.03 -2.65
C ILE A 143 0.52 -3.57 -3.81
N SER A 144 0.90 -4.75 -4.26
CA SER A 144 0.19 -5.54 -5.27
C SER A 144 -0.73 -6.58 -4.61
N SER A 145 -1.16 -7.57 -5.37
CA SER A 145 -2.02 -8.67 -4.92
C SER A 145 -1.73 -9.91 -5.76
N VAL A 146 -1.98 -11.07 -5.19
CA VAL A 146 -2.02 -12.34 -5.95
C VAL A 146 -3.02 -12.29 -7.10
N SER A 147 -4.06 -11.45 -7.01
CA SER A 147 -4.99 -11.18 -8.12
C SER A 147 -4.30 -10.58 -9.35
N GLY A 148 -3.19 -9.87 -9.18
CA GLY A 148 -2.37 -9.37 -10.29
C GLY A 148 -1.51 -10.43 -10.97
N TYR A 149 -1.29 -11.57 -10.32
CA TYR A 149 -0.52 -12.70 -10.87
C TYR A 149 -1.41 -13.78 -11.48
N TYR A 150 -2.47 -14.17 -10.75
CA TYR A 150 -3.23 -15.38 -11.06
C TYR A 150 -4.65 -15.06 -11.49
N GLY A 151 -5.05 -13.77 -11.40
CA GLY A 151 -6.43 -13.34 -11.62
C GLY A 151 -7.35 -13.73 -10.45
N ASN A 152 -8.51 -13.09 -10.43
CA ASN A 152 -9.62 -13.47 -9.55
C ASN A 152 -10.94 -13.12 -10.26
N ALA A 153 -11.87 -14.07 -10.30
CA ALA A 153 -13.15 -13.86 -10.97
C ALA A 153 -13.88 -12.64 -10.38
N GLY A 154 -14.35 -11.74 -11.23
CA GLY A 154 -15.01 -10.49 -10.85
C GLY A 154 -14.05 -9.32 -10.62
N GLN A 155 -12.74 -9.50 -10.74
CA GLN A 155 -11.71 -8.49 -10.47
C GLN A 155 -10.90 -8.12 -11.72
N ALA A 156 -11.52 -8.01 -12.90
CA ALA A 156 -10.80 -7.68 -14.12
C ALA A 156 -10.05 -6.34 -14.01
N ASN A 157 -10.70 -5.30 -13.45
CA ASN A 157 -10.11 -3.99 -13.19
C ASN A 157 -8.98 -4.06 -12.15
N TYR A 158 -9.23 -4.68 -11.00
CA TYR A 158 -8.26 -4.78 -9.91
C TYR A 158 -7.05 -5.64 -10.30
N GLY A 159 -7.29 -6.81 -10.92
CA GLY A 159 -6.22 -7.67 -11.43
C GLY A 159 -5.34 -6.95 -12.45
N ALA A 160 -5.94 -6.23 -13.41
CA ALA A 160 -5.20 -5.43 -14.38
C ALA A 160 -4.37 -4.33 -13.71
N ALA A 161 -4.94 -3.60 -12.74
CA ALA A 161 -4.23 -2.54 -12.01
C ALA A 161 -3.04 -3.11 -11.23
N LYS A 162 -3.25 -4.21 -10.48
CA LYS A 162 -2.20 -4.83 -9.65
C LYS A 162 -1.12 -5.53 -10.50
N ALA A 163 -1.44 -6.07 -11.66
CA ALA A 163 -0.47 -6.54 -12.65
C ALA A 163 0.32 -5.37 -13.27
N GLY A 164 -0.38 -4.29 -13.65
CA GLY A 164 0.26 -3.07 -14.17
C GLY A 164 1.25 -2.46 -13.17
N LEU A 165 0.94 -2.52 -11.88
CA LEU A 165 1.83 -2.03 -10.82
C LEU A 165 3.13 -2.85 -10.73
N LEU A 166 3.13 -4.14 -11.06
CA LEU A 166 4.34 -4.95 -11.18
C LEU A 166 5.20 -4.51 -12.36
N GLY A 167 4.58 -4.16 -13.49
CA GLY A 167 5.27 -3.58 -14.65
C GLY A 167 5.95 -2.26 -14.29
N LEU A 168 5.21 -1.35 -13.63
CA LEU A 168 5.73 -0.07 -13.13
C LEU A 168 6.92 -0.29 -12.17
N THR A 169 6.81 -1.22 -11.22
CA THR A 169 7.88 -1.59 -10.29
C THR A 169 9.16 -1.97 -11.02
N LYS A 170 9.05 -2.88 -12.00
CA LYS A 170 10.22 -3.38 -12.76
C LYS A 170 10.88 -2.30 -13.61
N THR A 171 10.08 -1.41 -14.19
CA THR A 171 10.57 -0.29 -15.01
C THR A 171 11.32 0.72 -14.14
N LEU A 172 10.71 1.19 -13.06
CA LEU A 172 11.32 2.19 -12.18
C LEU A 172 12.55 1.66 -11.44
N ALA A 173 12.59 0.38 -11.11
CA ALA A 173 13.79 -0.25 -10.54
C ALA A 173 15.03 -0.09 -11.45
N LYS A 174 14.84 -0.16 -12.77
CA LYS A 174 15.89 0.06 -13.76
C LYS A 174 16.24 1.54 -13.92
N GLU A 175 15.24 2.41 -13.96
CA GLU A 175 15.44 3.85 -14.14
C GLU A 175 16.11 4.50 -12.93
N TRP A 176 15.73 4.08 -11.71
CA TRP A 176 16.10 4.73 -10.47
C TRP A 176 17.27 4.08 -9.73
N GLY A 177 17.75 2.93 -10.20
CA GLY A 177 18.92 2.26 -9.63
C GLY A 177 20.15 3.18 -9.56
N ARG A 178 20.35 4.04 -10.57
CA ARG A 178 21.42 5.05 -10.58
C ARG A 178 21.31 6.12 -9.49
N TYR A 179 20.15 6.26 -8.87
CA TYR A 179 19.90 7.17 -7.74
C TYR A 179 19.91 6.43 -6.40
N LYS A 180 20.36 5.18 -6.36
CA LYS A 180 20.31 4.30 -5.19
C LYS A 180 18.89 4.16 -4.65
N VAL A 181 17.91 3.88 -5.51
CA VAL A 181 16.53 3.59 -5.12
C VAL A 181 16.18 2.16 -5.47
N ASN A 182 15.84 1.36 -4.47
CA ASN A 182 15.22 0.07 -4.67
C ASN A 182 13.71 0.24 -4.90
N VAL A 183 13.19 -0.37 -5.95
CA VAL A 183 11.75 -0.38 -6.24
C VAL A 183 11.29 -1.82 -6.29
N ASN A 184 10.50 -2.22 -5.30
CA ASN A 184 9.98 -3.57 -5.15
C ASN A 184 8.46 -3.55 -4.96
N ALA A 185 7.85 -4.71 -5.02
CA ALA A 185 6.43 -4.90 -4.73
C ALA A 185 6.23 -6.01 -3.70
N VAL A 186 5.09 -5.97 -3.02
CA VAL A 186 4.56 -7.06 -2.20
C VAL A 186 3.19 -7.44 -2.75
N ALA A 187 2.99 -8.72 -3.09
CA ALA A 187 1.71 -9.23 -3.55
C ALA A 187 1.06 -10.04 -2.44
N PHE A 188 0.04 -9.46 -1.82
CA PHE A 188 -0.69 -10.13 -0.75
C PHE A 188 -1.71 -11.12 -1.28
N GLY A 189 -1.80 -12.28 -0.59
CA GLY A 189 -2.96 -13.17 -0.63
C GLY A 189 -4.10 -12.66 0.23
N LEU A 190 -4.74 -13.55 0.98
CA LEU A 190 -5.81 -13.19 1.89
C LEU A 190 -5.23 -12.59 3.18
N ILE A 191 -5.41 -11.29 3.38
CA ILE A 191 -5.15 -10.60 4.65
C ILE A 191 -6.50 -10.20 5.25
N VAL A 192 -6.72 -10.52 6.52
CA VAL A 192 -7.98 -10.22 7.22
C VAL A 192 -7.98 -8.74 7.63
N THR A 193 -8.85 -7.98 6.99
CA THR A 193 -9.06 -6.54 7.22
C THR A 193 -10.55 -6.24 7.19
N ARG A 194 -10.95 -5.00 7.48
CA ARG A 194 -12.35 -4.56 7.35
C ARG A 194 -12.96 -4.86 5.96
N MET A 195 -12.14 -4.85 4.91
CA MET A 195 -12.57 -5.17 3.53
C MET A 195 -12.85 -6.66 3.33
N THR A 196 -12.19 -7.53 4.10
CA THR A 196 -12.24 -8.99 3.99
C THR A 196 -12.80 -9.68 5.24
N GLU A 197 -13.29 -8.92 6.22
CA GLU A 197 -13.94 -9.47 7.39
C GLU A 197 -15.13 -10.36 7.01
N VAL A 198 -15.34 -11.38 7.84
CA VAL A 198 -16.51 -12.26 7.67
C VAL A 198 -17.77 -11.49 8.01
N THR A 199 -18.68 -11.38 7.07
CA THR A 199 -19.99 -10.78 7.28
C THR A 199 -21.10 -11.76 6.94
N ALA A 200 -22.11 -11.84 7.81
CA ALA A 200 -23.30 -12.63 7.55
C ALA A 200 -24.22 -11.97 6.52
N ASP A 201 -24.15 -10.63 6.39
CA ASP A 201 -24.92 -9.86 5.42
C ASP A 201 -24.12 -9.68 4.12
N ALA A 202 -24.59 -10.33 3.07
CA ALA A 202 -24.00 -10.26 1.73
C ALA A 202 -24.10 -8.85 1.11
N ASN A 203 -24.85 -7.92 1.72
CA ASN A 203 -25.04 -6.56 1.24
C ASN A 203 -24.31 -5.50 2.08
N THR A 204 -23.39 -5.92 2.95
CA THR A 204 -22.59 -4.96 3.70
C THR A 204 -21.83 -4.06 2.71
N THR A 205 -22.01 -2.76 2.82
CA THR A 205 -21.31 -1.74 2.01
C THR A 205 -20.52 -0.80 2.90
N LEU A 206 -19.46 -0.25 2.34
CA LEU A 206 -18.71 0.88 2.90
C LEU A 206 -18.76 2.04 1.92
N LYS A 207 -18.89 3.25 2.44
CA LYS A 207 -18.73 4.44 1.63
C LYS A 207 -17.24 4.76 1.50
N ILE A 208 -16.70 4.66 0.28
CA ILE A 208 -15.30 4.93 -0.04
C ILE A 208 -15.27 5.96 -1.17
N ASP A 209 -14.65 7.10 -0.94
CA ASP A 209 -14.56 8.19 -1.92
C ASP A 209 -15.93 8.57 -2.54
N GLY A 210 -16.94 8.67 -1.68
CA GLY A 210 -18.32 9.00 -2.07
C GLY A 210 -19.15 7.86 -2.66
N ARG A 211 -18.56 6.67 -2.91
CA ARG A 211 -19.19 5.50 -3.55
C ARG A 211 -19.52 4.42 -2.52
N GLU A 212 -20.65 3.74 -2.72
CA GLU A 212 -21.00 2.55 -1.96
C GLU A 212 -20.31 1.30 -2.54
N ILE A 213 -19.34 0.80 -1.83
CA ILE A 213 -18.55 -0.38 -2.23
C ILE A 213 -18.97 -1.56 -1.35
N ARG A 214 -19.35 -2.67 -1.99
CA ARG A 214 -19.62 -3.91 -1.28
C ARG A 214 -18.34 -4.47 -0.68
N VAL A 215 -18.38 -4.85 0.60
CA VAL A 215 -17.24 -5.36 1.35
C VAL A 215 -17.62 -6.61 2.15
N GLY A 216 -16.60 -7.27 2.69
CA GLY A 216 -16.76 -8.46 3.49
C GLY A 216 -16.78 -9.74 2.66
N VAL A 217 -16.56 -10.84 3.33
CA VAL A 217 -16.53 -12.19 2.74
C VAL A 217 -17.56 -13.04 3.45
N ASN A 218 -18.38 -13.73 2.66
CA ASN A 218 -19.32 -14.70 3.20
C ASN A 218 -18.57 -15.78 4.02
N PRO A 219 -19.09 -16.22 5.21
CA PRO A 219 -18.44 -17.23 6.06
C PRO A 219 -18.00 -18.48 5.33
N GLN A 220 -18.84 -19.00 4.43
CA GLN A 220 -18.54 -20.22 3.66
C GLN A 220 -17.39 -20.01 2.68
N ARG A 221 -17.33 -18.83 2.02
CA ARG A 221 -16.21 -18.47 1.13
C ARG A 221 -14.92 -18.26 1.92
N MET A 222 -15.01 -17.66 3.09
CA MET A 222 -13.85 -17.49 3.97
C MET A 222 -13.30 -18.84 4.42
N ALA A 223 -14.17 -19.75 4.85
CA ALA A 223 -13.79 -21.13 5.22
C ALA A 223 -13.14 -21.86 4.04
N ALA A 224 -13.75 -21.81 2.85
CA ALA A 224 -13.20 -22.42 1.65
C ALA A 224 -11.84 -21.80 1.25
N ALA A 225 -11.69 -20.47 1.36
CA ALA A 225 -10.40 -19.81 1.09
C ALA A 225 -9.34 -20.25 2.11
N SER A 226 -9.69 -20.36 3.38
CA SER A 226 -8.78 -20.80 4.44
C SER A 226 -8.29 -22.23 4.25
N THR A 227 -9.12 -23.14 3.74
CA THR A 227 -8.70 -24.53 3.43
C THR A 227 -7.71 -24.61 2.29
N MET A 228 -7.66 -23.61 1.41
CA MET A 228 -6.69 -23.52 0.31
C MET A 228 -5.34 -22.89 0.74
N ILE A 229 -5.29 -22.32 1.93
CA ILE A 229 -4.07 -21.71 2.48
C ILE A 229 -3.38 -22.76 3.37
N PRO A 230 -2.12 -23.15 3.12
CA PRO A 230 -1.41 -24.15 3.92
C PRO A 230 -1.40 -23.86 5.43
N PHE A 231 -1.39 -22.57 5.83
CA PHE A 231 -1.46 -22.17 7.25
C PHE A 231 -2.88 -22.24 7.83
N GLY A 232 -3.91 -22.62 7.04
CA GLY A 232 -5.29 -22.75 7.49
C GLY A 232 -6.01 -21.45 7.85
N ARG A 233 -5.39 -20.28 7.59
CA ARG A 233 -5.94 -18.97 7.91
C ARG A 233 -5.46 -17.88 6.97
N GLY A 234 -6.18 -16.77 6.92
CA GLY A 234 -5.66 -15.53 6.35
C GLY A 234 -4.54 -14.92 7.22
N GLY A 235 -3.69 -14.10 6.61
CA GLY A 235 -2.69 -13.29 7.31
C GLY A 235 -3.32 -12.14 8.07
N THR A 236 -2.61 -11.63 9.06
CA THR A 236 -2.98 -10.40 9.79
C THR A 236 -2.37 -9.16 9.13
N PRO A 237 -2.93 -7.96 9.36
CA PRO A 237 -2.29 -6.71 8.93
C PRO A 237 -0.86 -6.52 9.47
N ALA A 238 -0.57 -6.97 10.69
CA ALA A 238 0.76 -6.93 11.27
C ALA A 238 1.76 -7.84 10.54
N GLU A 239 1.35 -9.05 10.14
CA GLU A 239 2.16 -9.96 9.31
C GLU A 239 2.44 -9.34 7.92
N ALA A 240 1.42 -8.70 7.33
CA ALA A 240 1.59 -7.96 6.07
C ALA A 240 2.58 -6.80 6.22
N ALA A 241 2.49 -6.02 7.30
CA ALA A 241 3.41 -4.92 7.60
C ALA A 241 4.86 -5.42 7.79
N GLY A 242 5.04 -6.57 8.44
CA GLY A 242 6.34 -7.22 8.57
C GLY A 242 6.99 -7.51 7.21
N ALA A 243 6.22 -8.04 6.26
CA ALA A 243 6.71 -8.33 4.90
C ALA A 243 7.11 -7.05 4.13
N VAL A 244 6.36 -5.95 4.29
CA VAL A 244 6.73 -4.65 3.69
C VAL A 244 8.00 -4.10 4.33
N TYR A 245 8.10 -4.18 5.65
CA TYR A 245 9.26 -3.72 6.41
C TYR A 245 10.56 -4.39 5.94
N LEU A 246 10.57 -5.69 5.65
CA LEU A 246 11.75 -6.41 5.13
C LEU A 246 12.33 -5.73 3.87
N LEU A 247 11.47 -5.15 3.01
CA LEU A 247 11.90 -4.44 1.81
C LEU A 247 12.27 -2.97 2.06
N CYS A 248 12.07 -2.47 3.27
CA CYS A 248 12.42 -1.10 3.67
C CYS A 248 13.76 -1.00 4.41
N THR A 249 14.36 -2.13 4.80
CA THR A 249 15.58 -2.19 5.60
C THR A 249 16.85 -2.19 4.75
N PRO A 250 18.02 -1.84 5.32
CA PRO A 250 19.31 -1.93 4.63
C PRO A 250 19.65 -3.33 4.12
N GLU A 251 19.19 -4.38 4.81
CA GLU A 251 19.41 -5.78 4.41
C GLU A 251 18.82 -6.10 3.03
N SER A 252 17.88 -5.28 2.57
CA SER A 252 17.30 -5.40 1.22
C SER A 252 17.98 -4.53 0.16
N ASP A 253 19.13 -3.93 0.42
CA ASP A 253 19.78 -2.99 -0.52
C ASP A 253 20.13 -3.62 -1.87
N TYR A 254 20.37 -4.92 -1.92
CA TYR A 254 20.60 -5.63 -3.20
C TYR A 254 19.33 -6.30 -3.76
N VAL A 255 18.17 -6.11 -3.12
CA VAL A 255 16.86 -6.57 -3.61
C VAL A 255 16.20 -5.45 -4.39
N ASN A 256 16.11 -5.61 -5.72
CA ASN A 256 15.51 -4.60 -6.59
C ASN A 256 14.70 -5.26 -7.70
N SER A 257 13.63 -4.62 -8.15
CA SER A 257 12.76 -5.13 -9.24
C SER A 257 12.00 -6.42 -8.90
N GLN A 258 11.90 -6.77 -7.61
CA GLN A 258 11.29 -8.02 -7.15
C GLN A 258 9.84 -7.79 -6.71
N CYS A 259 9.08 -8.88 -6.70
CA CYS A 259 7.79 -8.93 -6.04
C CYS A 259 7.77 -10.10 -5.05
N LEU A 260 7.65 -9.77 -3.78
CA LEU A 260 7.49 -10.75 -2.71
C LEU A 260 6.01 -11.16 -2.63
N VAL A 261 5.71 -12.43 -2.90
CA VAL A 261 4.38 -12.99 -2.68
C VAL A 261 4.25 -13.38 -1.21
N VAL A 262 3.17 -12.92 -0.57
CA VAL A 262 2.89 -13.12 0.86
C VAL A 262 1.48 -13.67 1.02
N ASP A 263 1.36 -14.99 0.97
CA ASP A 263 0.07 -15.69 0.91
C ASP A 263 0.06 -17.03 1.65
N ALA A 264 1.10 -17.28 2.45
CA ALA A 264 1.30 -18.52 3.20
C ALA A 264 1.36 -19.78 2.31
N GLY A 265 1.86 -19.64 1.08
CA GLY A 265 2.04 -20.76 0.13
C GLY A 265 0.73 -21.20 -0.55
N ARG A 266 -0.27 -20.32 -0.66
CA ARG A 266 -1.55 -20.60 -1.31
C ARG A 266 -1.42 -20.82 -2.83
N VAL A 267 -0.49 -20.12 -3.48
CA VAL A 267 -0.26 -20.16 -4.93
C VAL A 267 1.20 -20.31 -5.25
#